data_618719c54dc08d1fba5ea2c355d6bddc
#
_entry.id   618719c54dc08d1fba5ea2c355d6bddc
#
_cell.length_a   1.000
_cell.length_b   1.000
_cell.length_c   1.000
_cell.angle_alpha   90.00
_cell.angle_beta   90.00
_cell.angle_gamma   90.00
#
_symmetry.space_group_name_H-M   'P 1'
#
loop_
_entity.id
_entity.type
_entity.pdbx_description
1 polymer ?
#
loop_
_entity_poly.entity_id
_entity_poly.type
_entity_poly.pdbx_seq_one_letter_code
_entity_poly.pdbx_strand_id
1 'polypeptide(L)'
;WNCPCRPLPHPAHGISSALKRTTPAPRLLQGTSAAVRVGRYHSWALEMTPAAPFIIDALTEEDDCLMMMHHSQLPLWGVQFHPESILTPEGGIMLANWAGLL
;
A
#
# COMPACT_ATOMS: atom_id res chain seq x y z
N TRP A 1 -8.40 -2.29 15.04
CA TRP A 1 -7.65 -3.52 15.28
C TRP A 1 -6.35 -3.31 16.07
N ASN A 2 -6.14 -2.10 16.58
CA ASN A 2 -5.04 -1.76 17.51
C ASN A 2 -3.64 -2.08 16.98
N CYS A 3 -3.42 -1.93 15.67
CA CYS A 3 -2.08 -2.03 15.13
C CYS A 3 -1.30 -0.75 15.47
N PRO A 4 -0.08 -0.87 16.03
CA PRO A 4 0.70 0.31 16.36
C PRO A 4 1.26 0.99 15.12
N CYS A 5 1.55 2.29 15.25
CA CYS A 5 2.29 3.05 14.25
C CYS A 5 3.65 3.41 14.83
N ARG A 6 4.68 3.39 14.00
CA ARG A 6 6.04 3.82 14.37
C ARG A 6 6.46 5.03 13.53
N PRO A 7 7.24 5.96 14.10
CA PRO A 7 7.79 7.05 13.30
C PRO A 7 8.84 6.51 12.32
N LEU A 8 8.88 7.08 11.13
CA LEU A 8 9.95 6.78 10.17
C LEU A 8 11.24 7.48 10.59
N PRO A 9 12.41 6.84 10.44
CA PRO A 9 13.70 7.50 10.68
C PRO A 9 13.87 8.74 9.80
N HIS A 10 13.39 8.67 8.57
CA HIS A 10 13.39 9.76 7.61
C HIS A 10 11.97 9.91 7.04
N PRO A 11 11.23 10.99 7.40
CA PRO A 11 9.90 11.23 6.86
C PRO A 11 9.88 11.26 5.34
N ALA A 12 8.84 10.66 4.76
CA ALA A 12 8.65 10.63 3.31
C ALA A 12 7.73 11.80 2.92
N HIS A 13 8.30 12.81 2.25
CA HIS A 13 7.57 14.01 1.81
C HIS A 13 7.69 14.18 0.31
N GLY A 14 6.71 13.66 -0.45
CA GLY A 14 6.70 13.80 -1.89
C GLY A 14 7.79 12.98 -2.57
N ILE A 15 8.02 11.76 -2.13
CA ILE A 15 8.98 10.84 -2.73
C ILE A 15 8.27 9.71 -3.46
N SER A 16 8.92 9.20 -4.52
CA SER A 16 8.46 8.04 -5.28
C SER A 16 9.19 6.80 -4.78
N SER A 17 8.43 5.75 -4.48
CA SER A 17 8.99 4.46 -4.04
C SER A 17 8.43 3.32 -4.88
N ALA A 18 9.25 2.31 -5.15
CA ALA A 18 8.82 1.10 -5.83
C ALA A 18 8.14 0.16 -4.84
N LEU A 19 7.07 -0.51 -5.29
CA LEU A 19 6.38 -1.52 -4.52
C LEU A 19 7.00 -2.90 -4.72
N LYS A 20 7.06 -3.64 -3.62
CA LYS A 20 7.40 -5.05 -3.59
C LYS A 20 6.15 -5.83 -3.18
N ARG A 21 5.61 -6.66 -4.09
CA ARG A 21 4.43 -7.47 -3.80
C ARG A 21 4.77 -8.57 -2.81
N THR A 22 3.90 -8.77 -1.80
CA THR A 22 4.05 -9.82 -0.80
C THR A 22 2.99 -10.91 -0.93
N THR A 23 1.96 -10.67 -1.74
CA THR A 23 1.00 -11.70 -2.18
C THR A 23 1.15 -11.89 -3.69
N PRO A 24 0.82 -13.09 -4.25
CA PRO A 24 1.07 -13.39 -5.66
C PRO A 24 0.34 -12.47 -6.65
N ALA A 25 -0.88 -12.05 -6.33
CA ALA A 25 -1.70 -11.26 -7.24
C ALA A 25 -2.60 -10.30 -6.47
N PRO A 26 -2.06 -9.20 -5.90
CA PRO A 26 -2.87 -8.23 -5.18
C PRO A 26 -3.96 -7.65 -6.10
N ARG A 27 -5.21 -7.68 -5.64
CA ARG A 27 -6.35 -7.27 -6.46
C ARG A 27 -6.29 -5.81 -6.89
N LEU A 28 -5.84 -4.94 -6.00
CA LEU A 28 -5.70 -3.52 -6.33
C LEU A 28 -4.64 -3.27 -7.41
N LEU A 29 -3.68 -4.16 -7.56
CA LEU A 29 -2.60 -4.03 -8.55
C LEU A 29 -2.88 -4.76 -9.85
N GLN A 30 -4.05 -5.33 -10.02
CA GLN A 30 -4.43 -6.03 -11.25
C GLN A 30 -4.40 -5.07 -12.45
N GLY A 31 -3.72 -5.47 -13.52
CA GLY A 31 -3.56 -4.63 -14.71
C GLY A 31 -2.48 -3.57 -14.63
N THR A 32 -1.78 -3.48 -13.50
CA THR A 32 -0.61 -2.60 -13.37
C THR A 32 0.66 -3.28 -13.87
N SER A 33 1.72 -2.49 -14.08
CA SER A 33 3.02 -3.02 -14.49
C SER A 33 3.69 -3.81 -13.36
N ALA A 34 4.76 -4.54 -13.70
CA ALA A 34 5.56 -5.26 -12.69
C ALA A 34 6.33 -4.31 -11.78
N ALA A 35 6.60 -3.09 -12.23
CA ALA A 35 7.41 -2.09 -11.52
C ALA A 35 6.55 -0.88 -11.11
N VAL A 36 5.56 -1.11 -10.25
CA VAL A 36 4.67 -0.06 -9.78
C VAL A 36 5.42 0.90 -8.86
N ARG A 37 5.26 2.20 -9.10
CA ARG A 37 5.77 3.25 -8.22
C ARG A 37 4.61 4.00 -7.59
N VAL A 38 4.83 4.44 -6.35
CA VAL A 38 3.81 5.13 -5.55
C VAL A 38 4.38 6.38 -4.90
N GLY A 39 3.53 7.40 -4.73
CA GLY A 39 3.88 8.64 -4.06
C GLY A 39 3.65 8.53 -2.55
N ARG A 40 4.67 8.90 -1.77
CA ARG A 40 4.64 8.84 -0.31
C ARG A 40 4.69 10.23 0.30
N TYR A 41 3.83 10.47 1.29
CA TYR A 41 3.70 11.74 2.01
C TYR A 41 3.38 11.45 3.47
N HIS A 42 4.27 10.70 4.18
CA HIS A 42 3.98 10.28 5.55
C HIS A 42 5.23 10.28 6.43
N SER A 43 5.00 10.43 7.73
CA SER A 43 6.05 10.39 8.74
C SER A 43 5.94 9.17 9.66
N TRP A 44 4.84 8.43 9.59
CA TRP A 44 4.54 7.26 10.41
C TRP A 44 4.23 6.07 9.52
N ALA A 45 4.57 4.87 10.00
CA ALA A 45 4.27 3.63 9.31
C ALA A 45 3.47 2.70 10.23
N LEU A 46 2.53 1.96 9.63
CA LEU A 46 1.76 0.96 10.34
C LEU A 46 2.58 -0.32 10.54
N GLU A 47 2.52 -0.88 11.75
CA GLU A 47 3.06 -2.20 12.03
C GLU A 47 1.89 -3.19 12.17
N MET A 48 1.88 -4.22 11.31
CA MET A 48 0.83 -5.22 11.34
C MET A 48 1.06 -6.18 12.51
N THR A 49 0.05 -6.30 13.40
CA THR A 49 0.10 -7.29 14.47
C THR A 49 -0.39 -8.64 13.96
N PRO A 50 0.18 -9.77 14.45
CA PRO A 50 -0.25 -11.11 13.99
C PRO A 50 -1.75 -11.40 14.21
N ALA A 51 -2.37 -10.78 15.21
CA ALA A 51 -3.79 -10.97 15.51
C ALA A 51 -4.73 -10.18 14.61
N ALA A 52 -4.22 -9.18 13.88
CA ALA A 52 -5.04 -8.36 12.99
C ALA A 52 -5.48 -9.17 11.77
N PRO A 53 -6.75 -9.04 11.35
CA PRO A 53 -7.28 -9.83 10.24
C PRO A 53 -6.93 -9.25 8.87
N PHE A 54 -5.73 -8.67 8.72
CA PHE A 54 -5.27 -8.07 7.47
C PHE A 54 -4.10 -8.85 6.90
N ILE A 55 -4.07 -8.93 5.58
CA ILE A 55 -3.01 -9.53 4.80
C ILE A 55 -2.24 -8.40 4.14
N ILE A 56 -0.92 -8.39 4.29
CA ILE A 56 -0.05 -7.41 3.64
C ILE A 56 0.13 -7.81 2.19
N ASP A 57 -0.20 -6.91 1.27
CA ASP A 57 -0.11 -7.14 -0.17
C ASP A 57 1.15 -6.54 -0.80
N ALA A 58 1.67 -5.46 -0.23
CA ALA A 58 2.87 -4.81 -0.75
C ALA A 58 3.60 -4.00 0.32
N LEU A 59 4.91 -3.99 0.19
CA LEU A 59 5.83 -3.16 0.96
C LEU A 59 6.62 -2.27 -0.01
N THR A 60 7.30 -1.25 0.50
CA THR A 60 8.29 -0.54 -0.29
C THR A 60 9.56 -1.38 -0.42
N GLU A 61 10.23 -1.33 -1.57
CA GLU A 61 11.49 -2.04 -1.76
C GLU A 61 12.62 -1.48 -0.91
N GLU A 62 12.65 -0.18 -0.72
CA GLU A 62 13.77 0.51 -0.07
C GLU A 62 13.82 0.34 1.45
N ASP A 63 12.68 0.30 2.12
CA ASP A 63 12.62 0.29 3.60
C ASP A 63 11.58 -0.67 4.18
N ASP A 64 11.03 -1.56 3.37
CA ASP A 64 10.01 -2.55 3.79
C ASP A 64 8.83 -1.95 4.55
N CYS A 65 8.45 -0.73 4.17
CA CYS A 65 7.32 -0.03 4.79
C CYS A 65 6.01 -0.58 4.23
N LEU A 66 5.03 -0.86 5.10
CA LEU A 66 3.73 -1.36 4.69
C LEU A 66 3.03 -0.34 3.82
N MET A 67 2.69 -0.71 2.59
CA MET A 67 2.07 0.17 1.61
C MET A 67 0.66 -0.25 1.23
N MET A 68 0.34 -1.54 1.29
CA MET A 68 -0.95 -2.04 0.84
C MET A 68 -1.34 -3.27 1.64
N MET A 69 -2.60 -3.33 2.06
CA MET A 69 -3.16 -4.46 2.79
C MET A 69 -4.63 -4.65 2.44
N HIS A 70 -5.16 -5.84 2.71
CA HIS A 70 -6.58 -6.09 2.61
C HIS A 70 -7.07 -6.92 3.79
N HIS A 71 -8.34 -6.75 4.15
CA HIS A 71 -8.98 -7.57 5.18
C HIS A 71 -9.21 -8.99 4.64
N SER A 72 -8.96 -10.00 5.48
CA SER A 72 -9.06 -11.41 5.07
C SER A 72 -10.47 -11.85 4.69
N GLN A 73 -11.51 -11.15 5.17
CA GLN A 73 -12.90 -11.53 4.95
C GLN A 73 -13.80 -10.40 4.46
N LEU A 74 -13.56 -9.17 4.91
CA LEU A 74 -14.36 -8.01 4.54
C LEU A 74 -13.79 -7.30 3.31
N PRO A 75 -14.62 -6.58 2.53
CA PRO A 75 -14.16 -5.81 1.37
C PRO A 75 -13.50 -4.49 1.80
N LEU A 76 -12.42 -4.60 2.57
CA LEU A 76 -11.66 -3.46 3.09
C LEU A 76 -10.22 -3.55 2.61
N TRP A 77 -9.73 -2.45 2.04
CA TRP A 77 -8.34 -2.29 1.61
C TRP A 77 -7.76 -1.06 2.26
N GLY A 78 -6.48 -1.11 2.59
CA GLY A 78 -5.74 0.01 3.10
C GLY A 78 -4.50 0.25 2.26
N VAL A 79 -4.22 1.53 1.98
CA VAL A 79 -2.98 1.94 1.31
C VAL A 79 -2.36 3.09 2.09
N GLN A 80 -1.03 3.10 2.17
CA GLN A 80 -0.29 4.18 2.82
C GLN A 80 0.06 5.29 1.82
N PHE A 81 0.22 4.95 0.56
CA PHE A 81 0.55 5.91 -0.49
C PHE A 81 -0.70 6.65 -0.98
N HIS A 82 -0.46 7.64 -1.83
CA HIS A 82 -1.52 8.47 -2.42
C HIS A 82 -1.77 8.07 -3.88
N PRO A 83 -2.83 7.30 -4.17
CA PRO A 83 -3.11 6.88 -5.55
C PRO A 83 -3.48 8.04 -6.47
N GLU A 84 -3.94 9.18 -5.91
CA GLU A 84 -4.28 10.38 -6.69
C GLU A 84 -3.06 11.22 -7.08
N SER A 85 -1.89 10.94 -6.47
CA SER A 85 -0.68 11.73 -6.70
C SER A 85 -0.09 11.49 -8.09
N ILE A 86 0.51 12.55 -8.66
CA ILE A 86 1.28 12.44 -9.89
C ILE A 86 2.47 11.46 -9.74
N LEU A 87 2.93 11.23 -8.51
CA LEU A 87 3.99 10.26 -8.21
C LEU A 87 3.50 8.81 -8.18
N THR A 88 2.20 8.60 -8.35
CA THR A 88 1.58 7.27 -8.50
C THR A 88 0.99 7.15 -9.90
N PRO A 89 1.82 6.89 -10.94
CA PRO A 89 1.33 6.94 -12.33
C PRO A 89 0.19 5.98 -12.64
N GLU A 90 0.13 4.84 -11.94
CA GLU A 90 -0.89 3.82 -12.16
C GLU A 90 -2.02 3.87 -11.13
N GLY A 91 -2.12 4.97 -10.37
CA GLY A 91 -3.12 5.13 -9.31
C GLY A 91 -4.56 5.05 -9.80
N GLY A 92 -4.83 5.55 -11.01
CA GLY A 92 -6.15 5.46 -11.62
C GLY A 92 -6.61 4.02 -11.83
N ILE A 93 -5.70 3.12 -12.22
CA ILE A 93 -5.98 1.70 -12.36
C ILE A 93 -6.35 1.09 -11.00
N MET A 94 -5.60 1.44 -9.96
CA MET A 94 -5.85 0.95 -8.60
C MET A 94 -7.22 1.40 -8.08
N LEU A 95 -7.58 2.66 -8.29
CA LEU A 95 -8.87 3.19 -7.87
C LEU A 95 -10.02 2.52 -8.62
N ALA A 96 -9.86 2.27 -9.92
CA ALA A 96 -10.85 1.56 -10.72
C ALA A 96 -11.00 0.10 -10.25
N ASN A 97 -9.89 -0.56 -9.91
CA ASN A 97 -9.92 -1.90 -9.35
C ASN A 97 -10.69 -1.94 -8.04
N TRP A 98 -10.41 -1.01 -7.15
CA TRP A 98 -11.12 -0.93 -5.87
C TRP A 98 -12.62 -0.71 -6.07
N ALA A 99 -13.00 0.23 -6.92
CA ALA A 99 -14.41 0.48 -7.22
C ALA A 99 -15.12 -0.75 -7.78
N GLY A 100 -14.43 -1.54 -8.61
CA GLY A 100 -14.97 -2.78 -9.16
C GLY A 100 -15.08 -3.92 -8.17
N LEU A 101 -14.40 -3.84 -7.02
CA LEU A 101 -14.44 -4.85 -5.97
C LEU A 101 -15.57 -4.60 -4.95
N LEU A 102 -16.20 -3.45 -4.99
CA LEU A 102 -17.34 -3.12 -4.15
C LEU A 102 -18.63 -3.67 -4.78
#